data_9cd03b4c5bced1edec879ff84221da7d
#
_entry.id   9cd03b4c5bced1edec879ff84221da7d
#
_cell.length_a   1.000
_cell.length_b   1.000
_cell.length_c   1.000
_cell.angle_alpha   90.00
_cell.angle_beta   90.00
_cell.angle_gamma   90.00
#
_symmetry.space_group_name_H-M   'P 1'
#
loop_
_entity.id
_entity.type
_entity.pdbx_description
1 polymer ?
#
loop_
_entity_poly.entity_id
_entity_poly.type
_entity_poly.pdbx_seq_one_letter_code
_entity_poly.pdbx_strand_id
1 'polypeptide(L)'
;MAGGLRMKALALGVLASLAFGPAMAQETEQEKGSPEARSLIERQLDAFSHNDAPAAYAEAAPSITAMFTDPDTFMSMVRQHYAPVYRHRSVDFGPAKTDADTIEQEVTFVDENEQVWTALYRLTRQPDGKWLISGCILVRSNDKSI
;
A
#
# COMPACT_ATOMS: atom_id res chain seq x y z
N MET A 1 -0.59 77.45 29.98
CA MET A 1 -0.34 77.27 28.54
C MET A 1 -0.35 75.83 28.19
N ALA A 2 -1.30 75.49 27.44
CA ALA A 2 -1.66 74.10 27.16
C ALA A 2 -0.71 73.42 26.19
N GLY A 3 -0.14 72.33 26.57
CA GLY A 3 0.52 71.37 25.66
C GLY A 3 -0.26 70.12 25.67
N GLY A 4 -1.12 69.95 24.70
CA GLY A 4 -1.88 68.69 24.53
C GLY A 4 -1.00 67.57 24.03
N LEU A 5 -0.80 66.57 24.86
CA LEU A 5 -0.18 65.35 24.50
C LEU A 5 -1.23 64.38 23.91
N ARG A 6 -1.21 64.24 22.60
CA ARG A 6 -2.05 63.28 21.94
C ARG A 6 -1.34 61.96 21.92
N MET A 7 -1.74 61.03 22.76
CA MET A 7 -1.37 59.63 22.65
C MET A 7 -2.16 59.02 21.49
N LYS A 8 -1.45 58.60 20.44
CA LYS A 8 -1.99 57.73 19.41
C LYS A 8 -1.88 56.30 19.90
N ALA A 9 -3.00 55.67 20.15
CA ALA A 9 -3.06 54.26 20.38
C ALA A 9 -2.76 53.53 19.06
N LEU A 10 -1.67 52.80 19.02
CA LEU A 10 -1.43 51.83 17.98
C LEU A 10 -2.24 50.60 18.30
N ALA A 11 -3.23 50.30 17.49
CA ALA A 11 -3.90 49.01 17.50
C ALA A 11 -2.97 47.99 16.82
N LEU A 12 -2.41 47.12 17.62
CA LEU A 12 -1.69 45.93 17.10
C LEU A 12 -2.71 44.94 16.62
N GLY A 13 -2.92 44.88 15.31
CA GLY A 13 -3.67 43.83 14.68
C GLY A 13 -2.88 42.53 14.74
N VAL A 14 -3.30 41.63 15.60
CA VAL A 14 -2.82 40.24 15.58
C VAL A 14 -3.44 39.56 14.37
N LEU A 15 -2.68 39.43 13.30
CA LEU A 15 -3.00 38.49 12.23
C LEU A 15 -2.77 37.09 12.78
N ALA A 16 -3.83 36.43 13.16
CA ALA A 16 -3.82 35.00 13.39
C ALA A 16 -3.68 34.29 12.03
N SER A 17 -2.46 33.98 11.64
CA SER A 17 -2.20 33.08 10.53
C SER A 17 -2.62 31.68 10.96
N LEU A 18 -3.82 31.30 10.57
CA LEU A 18 -4.22 29.88 10.60
C LEU A 18 -3.35 29.14 9.58
N ALA A 19 -2.24 28.61 10.07
CA ALA A 19 -1.49 27.63 9.32
C ALA A 19 -2.33 26.36 9.23
N PHE A 20 -3.09 26.22 8.14
CA PHE A 20 -3.60 24.92 7.74
C PHE A 20 -2.39 24.08 7.37
N GLY A 21 -1.97 23.25 8.33
CA GLY A 21 -0.83 22.36 8.18
C GLY A 21 -1.10 21.21 7.19
N PRO A 22 -0.06 20.47 6.83
CA PRO A 22 -0.09 19.44 5.78
C PRO A 22 -0.84 18.15 6.13
N ALA A 23 -1.74 18.16 7.11
CA ALA A 23 -2.50 16.99 7.54
C ALA A 23 -3.37 16.37 6.42
N MET A 24 -3.88 17.22 5.50
CA MET A 24 -4.72 16.74 4.40
C MET A 24 -3.95 15.96 3.33
N ALA A 25 -2.65 16.20 3.16
CA ALA A 25 -1.83 15.47 2.20
C ALA A 25 -1.46 14.06 2.69
N GLN A 26 -1.37 13.84 4.01
CA GLN A 26 -1.04 12.55 4.60
C GLN A 26 -2.22 11.56 4.56
N GLU A 27 -3.45 12.04 4.70
CA GLU A 27 -4.65 11.20 4.58
C GLU A 27 -4.84 10.67 3.15
N THR A 28 -4.57 11.49 2.13
CA THR A 28 -4.68 11.09 0.72
C THR A 28 -3.62 10.07 0.29
N GLU A 29 -2.43 10.10 0.87
CA GLU A 29 -1.39 9.09 0.58
C GLU A 29 -1.69 7.76 1.28
N GLN A 30 -2.22 7.80 2.48
CA GLN A 30 -2.62 6.61 3.25
C GLN A 30 -3.79 5.86 2.60
N GLU A 31 -4.73 6.59 1.97
CA GLU A 31 -5.83 6.02 1.18
C GLU A 31 -5.36 5.34 -0.11
N LYS A 32 -4.25 5.78 -0.68
CA LYS A 32 -3.68 5.23 -1.93
C LYS A 32 -2.69 4.10 -1.70
N GLY A 33 -2.42 3.76 -0.44
CA GLY A 33 -1.47 2.73 -0.07
C GLY A 33 -0.02 3.21 0.00
N SER A 34 0.87 2.30 0.34
CA SER A 34 2.31 2.56 0.41
C SER A 34 2.93 2.53 -0.99
N PRO A 35 3.71 3.56 -1.39
CA PRO A 35 4.42 3.56 -2.65
C PRO A 35 5.39 2.37 -2.81
N GLU A 36 6.07 1.99 -1.72
CA GLU A 36 6.97 0.84 -1.70
C GLU A 36 6.23 -0.47 -1.93
N ALA A 37 5.10 -0.66 -1.22
CA ALA A 37 4.27 -1.83 -1.38
C ALA A 37 3.68 -1.91 -2.79
N ARG A 38 3.15 -0.80 -3.31
CA ARG A 38 2.60 -0.73 -4.65
C ARG A 38 3.66 -1.15 -5.69
N SER A 39 4.82 -0.52 -5.66
CA SER A 39 5.89 -0.80 -6.62
C SER A 39 6.32 -2.28 -6.61
N LEU A 40 6.45 -2.87 -5.42
CA LEU A 40 6.86 -4.24 -5.27
C LEU A 40 5.78 -5.22 -5.72
N ILE A 41 4.53 -4.99 -5.32
CA ILE A 41 3.40 -5.83 -5.71
C ILE A 41 3.18 -5.74 -7.24
N GLU A 42 3.25 -4.55 -7.84
CA GLU A 42 3.12 -4.37 -9.29
C GLU A 42 4.19 -5.15 -10.06
N ARG A 43 5.45 -5.17 -9.59
CA ARG A 43 6.50 -6.01 -10.20
C ARG A 43 6.18 -7.50 -10.13
N GLN A 44 5.65 -7.97 -9.01
CA GLN A 44 5.25 -9.36 -8.87
C GLN A 44 4.06 -9.71 -9.77
N LEU A 45 3.05 -8.83 -9.83
CA LEU A 45 1.90 -9.00 -10.73
C LEU A 45 2.31 -9.03 -12.20
N ASP A 46 3.25 -8.18 -12.58
CA ASP A 46 3.83 -8.18 -13.92
C ASP A 46 4.53 -9.52 -14.23
N ALA A 47 5.33 -10.01 -13.29
CA ALA A 47 5.95 -11.32 -13.40
C ALA A 47 4.94 -12.47 -13.55
N PHE A 48 3.83 -12.42 -12.82
CA PHE A 48 2.74 -13.39 -12.98
C PHE A 48 2.12 -13.32 -14.38
N SER A 49 1.88 -12.10 -14.90
CA SER A 49 1.29 -11.91 -16.22
C SER A 49 2.16 -12.44 -17.36
N HIS A 50 3.47 -12.46 -17.17
CA HIS A 50 4.44 -13.00 -18.11
C HIS A 50 4.84 -14.46 -17.82
N ASN A 51 4.22 -15.08 -16.82
CA ASN A 51 4.56 -16.43 -16.35
C ASN A 51 6.06 -16.55 -15.99
N ASP A 52 6.63 -15.49 -15.47
CA ASP A 52 8.03 -15.42 -15.07
C ASP A 52 8.20 -15.83 -13.61
N ALA A 53 8.36 -17.14 -13.39
CA ALA A 53 8.49 -17.70 -12.06
C ALA A 53 9.71 -17.16 -11.29
N PRO A 54 10.92 -17.07 -11.89
CA PRO A 54 12.07 -16.48 -11.20
C PRO A 54 11.86 -15.05 -10.75
N ALA A 55 11.27 -14.20 -11.59
CA ALA A 55 11.02 -12.80 -11.26
C ALA A 55 9.97 -12.64 -10.14
N ALA A 56 8.88 -13.41 -10.18
CA ALA A 56 7.87 -13.42 -9.14
C ALA A 56 8.43 -13.92 -7.80
N TYR A 57 9.24 -14.96 -7.83
CA TYR A 57 9.89 -15.56 -6.67
C TYR A 57 10.91 -14.62 -6.02
N ALA A 58 11.59 -13.80 -6.81
CA ALA A 58 12.56 -12.81 -6.32
C ALA A 58 11.94 -11.73 -5.43
N GLU A 59 10.63 -11.49 -5.54
CA GLU A 59 9.90 -10.53 -4.70
C GLU A 59 9.41 -11.14 -3.37
N ALA A 60 9.59 -12.45 -3.18
CA ALA A 60 9.18 -13.16 -1.97
C ALA A 60 10.26 -13.14 -0.89
N ALA A 61 9.83 -12.91 0.36
CA ALA A 61 10.72 -12.91 1.52
C ALA A 61 11.22 -14.33 1.87
N PRO A 62 12.31 -14.44 2.64
CA PRO A 62 12.87 -15.74 3.06
C PRO A 62 11.86 -16.67 3.74
N SER A 63 10.88 -16.13 4.47
CA SER A 63 9.81 -16.92 5.07
C SER A 63 8.96 -17.68 4.05
N ILE A 64 8.82 -17.16 2.83
CA ILE A 64 8.12 -17.81 1.73
C ILE A 64 9.06 -18.75 0.98
N THR A 65 10.26 -18.29 0.63
CA THR A 65 11.21 -19.07 -0.15
C THR A 65 11.74 -20.29 0.61
N ALA A 66 11.71 -20.27 1.94
CA ALA A 66 12.00 -21.45 2.78
C ALA A 66 10.92 -22.54 2.68
N MET A 67 9.67 -22.15 2.40
CA MET A 67 8.55 -23.09 2.23
C MET A 67 8.47 -23.63 0.80
N PHE A 68 8.82 -22.80 -0.18
CA PHE A 68 8.80 -23.13 -1.61
C PHE A 68 10.24 -23.00 -2.13
N THR A 69 10.94 -24.10 -2.22
CA THR A 69 12.39 -24.14 -2.43
C THR A 69 12.85 -23.81 -3.85
N ASP A 70 11.92 -23.69 -4.79
CA ASP A 70 12.21 -23.29 -6.16
C ASP A 70 11.08 -22.43 -6.76
N PRO A 71 11.40 -21.60 -7.77
CA PRO A 71 10.41 -20.69 -8.39
C PRO A 71 9.20 -21.40 -9.02
N ASP A 72 9.39 -22.57 -9.62
CA ASP A 72 8.30 -23.28 -10.30
C ASP A 72 7.29 -23.85 -9.31
N THR A 73 7.76 -24.37 -8.18
CA THR A 73 6.89 -24.83 -7.09
C THR A 73 6.11 -23.66 -6.49
N PHE A 74 6.75 -22.52 -6.27
CA PHE A 74 6.09 -21.30 -5.83
C PHE A 74 5.01 -20.85 -6.82
N MET A 75 5.33 -20.79 -8.11
CA MET A 75 4.38 -20.39 -9.14
C MET A 75 3.19 -21.35 -9.24
N SER A 76 3.41 -22.64 -9.10
CA SER A 76 2.33 -23.64 -9.08
C SER A 76 1.38 -23.43 -7.91
N MET A 77 1.89 -23.12 -6.74
CA MET A 77 1.10 -22.76 -5.56
C MET A 77 0.25 -21.51 -5.82
N VAL A 78 0.84 -20.48 -6.40
CA VAL A 78 0.12 -19.23 -6.71
C VAL A 78 -1.01 -19.48 -7.69
N ARG A 79 -0.79 -20.24 -8.75
CA ARG A 79 -1.85 -20.60 -9.72
C ARG A 79 -3.00 -21.36 -9.08
N GLN A 80 -2.72 -22.25 -8.14
CA GLN A 80 -3.72 -23.11 -7.51
C GLN A 80 -4.51 -22.39 -6.41
N HIS A 81 -3.85 -21.57 -5.61
CA HIS A 81 -4.43 -20.99 -4.40
C HIS A 81 -4.66 -19.48 -4.46
N TYR A 82 -4.06 -18.79 -5.41
CA TYR A 82 -4.15 -17.35 -5.62
C TYR A 82 -4.54 -17.00 -7.05
N ALA A 83 -5.40 -17.81 -7.67
CA ALA A 83 -5.83 -17.60 -9.06
C ALA A 83 -6.34 -16.18 -9.35
N PRO A 84 -7.12 -15.51 -8.47
CA PRO A 84 -7.55 -14.13 -8.68
C PRO A 84 -6.41 -13.11 -8.70
N VAL A 85 -5.30 -13.39 -8.04
CA VAL A 85 -4.08 -12.57 -8.08
C VAL A 85 -3.28 -12.86 -9.35
N TYR A 86 -3.12 -14.12 -9.67
CA TYR A 86 -2.39 -14.58 -10.85
C TYR A 86 -3.07 -14.16 -12.17
N ARG A 87 -4.41 -14.22 -12.21
CA ARG A 87 -5.26 -13.87 -13.35
C ARG A 87 -6.38 -12.93 -12.95
N HIS A 88 -6.07 -11.66 -12.87
CA HIS A 88 -7.05 -10.62 -12.58
C HIS A 88 -7.40 -9.83 -13.83
N ARG A 89 -8.60 -9.29 -13.87
CA ARG A 89 -9.06 -8.31 -14.87
C ARG A 89 -8.70 -6.90 -14.46
N SER A 90 -8.79 -6.62 -13.16
CA SER A 90 -8.43 -5.33 -12.59
C SER A 90 -7.81 -5.47 -11.21
N VAL A 91 -7.00 -4.50 -10.86
CA VAL A 91 -6.34 -4.36 -9.56
C VAL A 91 -6.47 -2.93 -9.08
N ASP A 92 -6.83 -2.78 -7.80
CA ASP A 92 -6.94 -1.48 -7.15
C ASP A 92 -6.27 -1.51 -5.78
N PHE A 93 -5.40 -0.54 -5.52
CA PHE A 93 -4.66 -0.44 -4.27
C PHE A 93 -5.46 0.38 -3.26
N GLY A 94 -5.79 -0.25 -2.14
CA GLY A 94 -6.47 0.36 -1.02
C GLY A 94 -5.51 0.92 0.03
N PRO A 95 -5.99 1.11 1.26
CA PRO A 95 -5.18 1.65 2.34
C PRO A 95 -4.01 0.75 2.72
N ALA A 96 -2.95 1.36 3.26
CA ALA A 96 -1.81 0.66 3.82
C ALA A 96 -1.55 1.10 5.25
N LYS A 97 -1.07 0.16 6.05
CA LYS A 97 -0.56 0.40 7.40
C LYS A 97 0.92 0.10 7.43
N THR A 98 1.72 1.13 7.73
CA THR A 98 3.17 1.02 7.78
C THR A 98 3.66 1.14 9.20
N ASP A 99 4.49 0.20 9.61
CA ASP A 99 5.29 0.21 10.82
C ASP A 99 6.78 0.22 10.42
N ALA A 100 7.70 0.21 11.40
CA ALA A 100 9.14 0.33 11.15
C ALA A 100 9.67 -0.69 10.13
N ASP A 101 9.27 -1.95 10.25
CA ASP A 101 9.78 -3.06 9.45
C ASP A 101 8.69 -3.86 8.73
N THR A 102 7.46 -3.38 8.75
CA THR A 102 6.31 -4.09 8.18
C THR A 102 5.39 -3.11 7.46
N ILE A 103 4.88 -3.52 6.30
CA ILE A 103 3.78 -2.86 5.60
C ILE A 103 2.67 -3.88 5.41
N GLU A 104 1.46 -3.52 5.80
CA GLU A 104 0.24 -4.24 5.43
C GLU A 104 -0.49 -3.42 4.37
N GLN A 105 -0.64 -3.98 3.18
CA GLN A 105 -1.24 -3.31 2.03
C GLN A 105 -2.48 -4.06 1.59
N GLU A 106 -3.61 -3.37 1.59
CA GLU A 106 -4.84 -3.90 1.02
C GLU A 106 -4.87 -3.70 -0.49
N VAL A 107 -5.26 -4.74 -1.22
CA VAL A 107 -5.40 -4.73 -2.67
C VAL A 107 -6.69 -5.43 -3.06
N THR A 108 -7.48 -4.81 -3.90
CA THR A 108 -8.70 -5.38 -4.45
C THR A 108 -8.44 -5.90 -5.85
N PHE A 109 -8.79 -7.16 -6.08
CA PHE A 109 -8.74 -7.79 -7.40
C PHE A 109 -10.15 -8.12 -7.88
N VAL A 110 -10.38 -7.94 -9.16
CA VAL A 110 -11.55 -8.49 -9.87
C VAL A 110 -11.05 -9.60 -10.78
N ASP A 111 -11.58 -10.81 -10.62
CA ASP A 111 -11.18 -11.95 -11.43
C ASP A 111 -11.90 -12.02 -12.79
N GLU A 112 -11.59 -13.05 -13.58
CA GLU A 112 -12.19 -13.25 -14.91
C GLU A 112 -13.70 -13.51 -14.86
N ASN A 113 -14.25 -13.91 -13.72
CA ASN A 113 -15.67 -14.15 -13.49
C ASN A 113 -16.36 -12.95 -12.82
N GLU A 114 -15.72 -11.77 -12.81
CA GLU A 114 -16.22 -10.55 -12.18
C GLU A 114 -16.41 -10.66 -10.65
N GLN A 115 -15.79 -11.68 -10.05
CA GLN A 115 -15.77 -11.83 -8.60
C GLN A 115 -14.72 -10.89 -8.00
N VAL A 116 -15.13 -10.17 -6.96
CA VAL A 116 -14.26 -9.27 -6.21
C VAL A 116 -13.56 -10.03 -5.07
N TRP A 117 -12.27 -9.80 -4.96
CA TRP A 117 -11.41 -10.37 -3.93
C TRP A 117 -10.61 -9.27 -3.23
N THR A 118 -10.45 -9.40 -1.93
CA THR A 118 -9.55 -8.54 -1.17
C THR A 118 -8.34 -9.35 -0.75
N ALA A 119 -7.17 -8.86 -1.11
CA ALA A 119 -5.89 -9.40 -0.67
C ALA A 119 -5.26 -8.46 0.37
N LEU A 120 -4.83 -9.03 1.48
CA LEU A 120 -3.99 -8.33 2.44
C LEU A 120 -2.56 -8.82 2.28
N TYR A 121 -1.73 -8.00 1.67
CA TYR A 121 -0.30 -8.25 1.52
C TYR A 121 0.44 -7.80 2.76
N ARG A 122 1.38 -8.61 3.18
CA ARG A 122 2.35 -8.24 4.20
C ARG A 122 3.74 -8.19 3.57
N LEU A 123 4.41 -7.05 3.76
CA LEU A 123 5.79 -6.84 3.35
C LEU A 123 6.65 -6.70 4.60
N THR A 124 7.86 -7.22 4.53
CA THR A 124 8.83 -7.12 5.60
C THR A 124 10.12 -6.52 5.07
N ARG A 125 10.66 -5.57 5.83
CA ARG A 125 11.96 -4.99 5.53
C ARG A 125 13.06 -5.99 5.84
N GLN A 126 13.93 -6.20 4.87
CA GLN A 126 15.09 -7.07 5.01
C GLN A 126 16.28 -6.32 5.63
N PRO A 127 17.30 -7.03 6.15
CA PRO A 127 18.49 -6.41 6.73
C PRO A 127 19.23 -5.44 5.78
N ASP A 128 19.14 -5.66 4.47
CA ASP A 128 19.70 -4.77 3.43
C ASP A 128 18.83 -3.53 3.14
N GLY A 129 17.70 -3.38 3.83
CA GLY A 129 16.74 -2.29 3.67
C GLY A 129 15.70 -2.49 2.59
N LYS A 130 15.77 -3.55 1.81
CA LYS A 130 14.77 -3.88 0.79
C LYS A 130 13.50 -4.43 1.41
N TRP A 131 12.37 -4.13 0.79
CA TRP A 131 11.09 -4.72 1.12
C TRP A 131 10.84 -5.95 0.29
N LEU A 132 10.34 -7.02 0.92
CA LEU A 132 9.91 -8.26 0.24
C LEU A 132 8.55 -8.69 0.76
N ILE A 133 7.79 -9.42 -0.05
CA ILE A 133 6.49 -9.96 0.32
C ILE A 133 6.68 -11.15 1.25
N SER A 134 6.17 -11.03 2.47
CA SER A 134 6.26 -12.08 3.51
C SER A 134 4.94 -12.83 3.70
N GLY A 135 3.85 -12.38 3.08
CA GLY A 135 2.57 -13.05 3.12
C GLY A 135 1.50 -12.37 2.29
N CYS A 136 0.46 -13.12 2.01
CA CYS A 136 -0.75 -12.63 1.37
C CYS A 136 -1.94 -13.46 1.86
N ILE A 137 -2.96 -12.78 2.35
CA ILE A 137 -4.25 -13.39 2.69
C ILE A 137 -5.26 -12.96 1.64
N LEU A 138 -5.88 -13.92 0.95
CA LEU A 138 -6.89 -13.66 -0.06
C LEU A 138 -8.26 -14.05 0.45
N VAL A 139 -9.20 -13.10 0.43
CA VAL A 139 -10.56 -13.29 0.90
C VAL A 139 -11.54 -12.90 -0.21
N ARG A 140 -12.52 -13.75 -0.47
CA ARG A 140 -13.61 -13.40 -1.35
C ARG A 140 -14.44 -12.29 -0.70
N SER A 141 -14.56 -11.17 -1.38
CA SER A 141 -15.44 -10.10 -0.93
C SER A 141 -16.88 -10.54 -1.17
N ASN A 142 -17.59 -10.80 -0.08
CA ASN A 142 -19.03 -11.00 -0.18
C ASN A 142 -19.63 -9.62 -0.45
N ASP A 143 -20.13 -9.46 -1.65
CA ASP A 143 -20.91 -8.29 -2.02
C ASP A 143 -22.23 -8.34 -1.23
N LYS A 144 -22.18 -7.84 -0.01
CA LYS A 144 -23.37 -7.45 0.71
C LYS A 144 -23.71 -6.02 0.34
N SER A 145 -24.03 -5.83 -0.93
CA SER A 145 -24.80 -4.68 -1.35
C SER A 145 -26.23 -4.91 -0.83
N ILE A 146 -26.51 -4.23 0.23
CA ILE A 146 -27.92 -4.05 0.62
C ILE A 146 -28.36 -2.68 0.13
#